data_d3ebe18309696de51bd54a68311a8c24
#
_entry.id   d3ebe18309696de51bd54a68311a8c24
#
_cell.length_a   1.000
_cell.length_b   1.000
_cell.length_c   1.000
_cell.angle_alpha   90.00
_cell.angle_beta   90.00
_cell.angle_gamma   90.00
#
_symmetry.space_group_name_H-M   'P 1'
#
loop_
_entity.id
_entity.type
_entity.pdbx_description
1 polymer ?
#
loop_
_entity_poly.entity_id
_entity_poly.type
_entity_poly.pdbx_seq_one_letter_code
_entity_poly.pdbx_strand_id
1 'polypeptide(L)'
;MPALLVSKSPLLSGEVTIHGAKNSVLPILAATLLCRTPCVLHNCPDILDVTHTRAILHSLGCASERRGASVYIDPRSCAGHSIPPELAASMRASSLFLGALLARQGEASLSLPGGCPIGARPVDYHLLAFRALGAEVTEMDDTIHCRARRLTGAKITLPGPSVGATENAMLAAVGAEGVTVIENAACEPEIVDLAGFLTACGAKIAGAGTGRVTVKGGQPLTGATYTILPDRIETATFLCACAACGGTLTLRRTAPRLAEPILNSLTESGCRFSCTHDTIQISRDGPLIACRPVISKPYPGFPTDAMPVLLASQLRAEGQTDFTETIFENRFGYARELKKLGAQLRQDENTVHLRGAPQLYAAQLFAEDLRGGAALVLAAMQAEGESTIFGVKHIERGYDTLEAALQSVGARLKTVEIPKKM
;
A
#
# COMPACT_ATOMS: atom_id res chain seq x y z
N MET A 1 -15.21 -8.57 20.16
CA MET A 1 -14.00 -8.08 19.48
C MET A 1 -13.75 -8.97 18.27
N PRO A 2 -13.74 -8.43 17.05
CA PRO A 2 -13.57 -9.26 15.84
C PRO A 2 -12.19 -9.93 15.85
N ALA A 3 -12.18 -11.22 15.51
CA ALA A 3 -10.98 -12.03 15.36
C ALA A 3 -11.17 -12.99 14.17
N LEU A 4 -10.09 -13.34 13.50
CA LEU A 4 -10.08 -14.30 12.40
C LEU A 4 -9.60 -15.66 12.92
N LEU A 5 -10.45 -16.66 12.82
CA LEU A 5 -10.07 -18.06 13.03
C LEU A 5 -9.50 -18.61 11.73
N VAL A 6 -8.33 -19.20 11.78
CA VAL A 6 -7.62 -19.74 10.62
C VAL A 6 -7.17 -21.15 10.92
N SER A 7 -7.66 -22.11 10.16
CA SER A 7 -7.23 -23.52 10.26
C SER A 7 -6.28 -23.85 9.13
N LYS A 8 -5.49 -24.93 9.31
CA LYS A 8 -4.63 -25.45 8.25
C LYS A 8 -5.42 -25.63 6.95
N SER A 9 -4.95 -24.98 5.90
CA SER A 9 -5.59 -24.99 4.59
C SER A 9 -5.14 -26.19 3.77
N PRO A 10 -6.03 -26.80 2.96
CA PRO A 10 -5.64 -27.79 1.94
C PRO A 10 -4.86 -27.09 0.82
N LEU A 11 -4.54 -27.86 -0.23
CA LEU A 11 -4.05 -27.29 -1.49
C LEU A 11 -5.06 -26.27 -2.01
N LEU A 12 -4.57 -25.10 -2.38
CA LEU A 12 -5.42 -24.02 -2.91
C LEU A 12 -5.71 -24.28 -4.39
N SER A 13 -6.96 -24.00 -4.82
CA SER A 13 -7.37 -24.16 -6.23
C SER A 13 -8.48 -23.20 -6.59
N GLY A 14 -8.35 -22.55 -7.72
CA GLY A 14 -9.39 -21.65 -8.22
C GLY A 14 -8.83 -20.34 -8.80
N GLU A 15 -9.70 -19.35 -8.87
CA GLU A 15 -9.37 -18.04 -9.43
C GLU A 15 -9.63 -16.93 -8.41
N VAL A 16 -8.77 -15.91 -8.43
CA VAL A 16 -8.92 -14.67 -7.66
C VAL A 16 -8.80 -13.49 -8.61
N THR A 17 -9.72 -12.54 -8.48
CA THR A 17 -9.64 -11.26 -9.19
C THR A 17 -8.95 -10.23 -8.31
N ILE A 18 -7.87 -9.64 -8.81
CA ILE A 18 -7.09 -8.63 -8.08
C ILE A 18 -7.80 -7.27 -8.17
N HIS A 19 -7.87 -6.60 -7.04
CA HIS A 19 -8.47 -5.28 -6.90
C HIS A 19 -7.49 -4.17 -7.27
N GLY A 20 -7.98 -2.93 -7.32
CA GLY A 20 -7.14 -1.76 -7.54
C GLY A 20 -6.19 -1.50 -6.37
N ALA A 21 -5.02 -0.98 -6.71
CA ALA A 21 -3.94 -0.76 -5.75
C ALA A 21 -4.31 0.30 -4.70
N LYS A 22 -4.24 -0.11 -3.42
CA LYS A 22 -4.39 0.81 -2.28
C LYS A 22 -3.48 2.02 -2.42
N ASN A 23 -2.19 1.78 -2.68
CA ASN A 23 -1.17 2.82 -2.72
C ASN A 23 -1.30 3.76 -3.93
N SER A 24 -2.15 3.41 -4.92
CA SER A 24 -2.52 4.27 -6.05
C SER A 24 -3.81 5.04 -5.80
N VAL A 25 -4.84 4.34 -5.29
CA VAL A 25 -6.16 4.97 -5.15
C VAL A 25 -6.14 6.13 -4.16
N LEU A 26 -5.34 6.05 -3.09
CA LEU A 26 -5.30 7.10 -2.06
C LEU A 26 -4.72 8.43 -2.59
N PRO A 27 -3.54 8.49 -3.24
CA PRO A 27 -3.05 9.73 -3.83
C PRO A 27 -3.94 10.22 -4.99
N ILE A 28 -4.55 9.32 -5.78
CA ILE A 28 -5.47 9.71 -6.86
C ILE A 28 -6.76 10.32 -6.30
N LEU A 29 -7.32 9.79 -5.20
CA LEU A 29 -8.44 10.41 -4.51
C LEU A 29 -8.09 11.82 -4.00
N ALA A 30 -6.92 12.02 -3.39
CA ALA A 30 -6.45 13.35 -3.01
C ALA A 30 -6.26 14.27 -4.23
N ALA A 31 -5.76 13.74 -5.35
CA ALA A 31 -5.56 14.48 -6.59
C ALA A 31 -6.87 14.98 -7.22
N THR A 32 -8.02 14.32 -6.95
CA THR A 32 -9.33 14.82 -7.44
C THR A 32 -9.66 16.22 -6.97
N LEU A 33 -9.10 16.67 -5.83
CA LEU A 33 -9.23 18.03 -5.36
C LEU A 33 -8.72 19.07 -6.36
N LEU A 34 -7.76 18.74 -7.20
CA LEU A 34 -7.18 19.64 -8.19
C LEU A 34 -8.11 19.88 -9.39
N CYS A 35 -9.14 19.05 -9.56
CA CYS A 35 -10.07 19.13 -10.69
C CYS A 35 -11.19 20.15 -10.43
N ARG A 36 -11.68 20.74 -11.52
CA ARG A 36 -12.81 21.71 -11.50
C ARG A 36 -14.15 21.08 -11.82
N THR A 37 -14.17 19.83 -12.27
CA THR A 37 -15.37 19.05 -12.62
C THR A 37 -15.29 17.65 -11.99
N PRO A 38 -16.42 16.91 -11.90
CA PRO A 38 -16.45 15.60 -11.29
C PRO A 38 -15.50 14.59 -11.92
N CYS A 39 -14.99 13.68 -11.10
CA CYS A 39 -14.14 12.54 -11.48
C CYS A 39 -14.88 11.23 -11.27
N VAL A 40 -14.56 10.22 -12.09
CA VAL A 40 -15.01 8.84 -11.92
C VAL A 40 -13.78 7.94 -11.85
N LEU A 41 -13.61 7.25 -10.74
CA LEU A 41 -12.51 6.31 -10.54
C LEU A 41 -13.05 4.89 -10.52
N HIS A 42 -12.58 4.06 -11.44
CA HIS A 42 -12.91 2.63 -11.52
C HIS A 42 -11.86 1.78 -10.82
N ASN A 43 -12.22 0.53 -10.51
CA ASN A 43 -11.34 -0.42 -9.82
C ASN A 43 -10.87 0.08 -8.45
N CYS A 44 -11.72 0.79 -7.71
CA CYS A 44 -11.42 1.25 -6.36
C CYS A 44 -11.72 0.14 -5.35
N PRO A 45 -10.74 -0.36 -4.59
CA PRO A 45 -10.97 -1.40 -3.58
C PRO A 45 -11.86 -0.89 -2.46
N ASP A 46 -12.66 -1.77 -1.84
CA ASP A 46 -13.51 -1.44 -0.69
C ASP A 46 -12.77 -1.70 0.62
N ILE A 47 -11.85 -0.80 0.94
CA ILE A 47 -10.96 -0.87 2.10
C ILE A 47 -11.16 0.33 3.03
N LEU A 48 -10.83 0.15 4.31
CA LEU A 48 -11.00 1.20 5.31
C LEU A 48 -10.25 2.50 4.95
N ASP A 49 -9.05 2.40 4.39
CA ASP A 49 -8.29 3.61 4.03
C ASP A 49 -8.95 4.40 2.89
N VAL A 50 -9.67 3.77 1.96
CA VAL A 50 -10.50 4.46 0.95
C VAL A 50 -11.71 5.14 1.61
N THR A 51 -12.36 4.46 2.56
CA THR A 51 -13.47 5.04 3.34
C THR A 51 -13.03 6.27 4.14
N HIS A 52 -11.88 6.19 4.81
CA HIS A 52 -11.29 7.35 5.52
C HIS A 52 -10.91 8.49 4.56
N THR A 53 -10.33 8.17 3.41
CA THR A 53 -9.99 9.19 2.39
C THR A 53 -11.24 9.91 1.89
N ARG A 54 -12.33 9.18 1.66
CA ARG A 54 -13.62 9.78 1.29
C ARG A 54 -14.20 10.65 2.41
N ALA A 55 -14.05 10.24 3.66
CA ALA A 55 -14.45 11.06 4.82
C ALA A 55 -13.65 12.38 4.88
N ILE A 56 -12.35 12.36 4.58
CA ILE A 56 -11.55 13.57 4.45
C ILE A 56 -12.08 14.46 3.31
N LEU A 57 -12.36 13.89 2.12
CA LEU A 57 -12.94 14.65 1.00
C LEU A 57 -14.28 15.30 1.40
N HIS A 58 -15.13 14.59 2.12
CA HIS A 58 -16.40 15.15 2.64
C HIS A 58 -16.19 16.28 3.63
N SER A 59 -15.24 16.15 4.57
CA SER A 59 -14.93 17.20 5.55
C SER A 59 -14.41 18.48 4.88
N LEU A 60 -13.80 18.36 3.70
CA LEU A 60 -13.33 19.46 2.87
C LEU A 60 -14.43 20.08 1.98
N GLY A 61 -15.65 19.52 1.99
CA GLY A 61 -16.80 19.99 1.22
C GLY A 61 -17.01 19.31 -0.13
N CYS A 62 -16.26 18.24 -0.44
CA CYS A 62 -16.49 17.46 -1.66
C CYS A 62 -17.65 16.47 -1.48
N ALA A 63 -18.42 16.23 -2.54
CA ALA A 63 -19.33 15.09 -2.58
C ALA A 63 -18.63 13.85 -3.12
N SER A 64 -18.92 12.68 -2.55
CA SER A 64 -18.47 11.41 -3.11
C SER A 64 -19.49 10.30 -2.92
N GLU A 65 -19.62 9.44 -3.94
CA GLU A 65 -20.50 8.28 -3.94
C GLU A 65 -19.75 7.05 -4.43
N ARG A 66 -19.93 5.91 -3.74
CA ARG A 66 -19.43 4.60 -4.21
C ARG A 66 -20.57 3.85 -4.89
N ARG A 67 -20.32 3.29 -6.07
CA ARG A 67 -21.18 2.37 -6.79
C ARG A 67 -20.37 1.14 -7.22
N GLY A 68 -20.47 0.08 -6.44
CA GLY A 68 -19.63 -1.10 -6.60
C GLY A 68 -18.13 -0.76 -6.48
N ALA A 69 -17.33 -1.19 -7.45
CA ALA A 69 -15.89 -0.88 -7.50
C ALA A 69 -15.56 0.50 -8.10
N SER A 70 -16.55 1.38 -8.26
CA SER A 70 -16.36 2.74 -8.77
C SER A 70 -16.65 3.78 -7.70
N VAL A 71 -15.86 4.86 -7.66
CA VAL A 71 -16.06 6.02 -6.79
C VAL A 71 -16.21 7.27 -7.65
N TYR A 72 -17.30 7.99 -7.43
CA TYR A 72 -17.62 9.28 -8.04
C TYR A 72 -17.26 10.37 -7.07
N ILE A 73 -16.50 11.37 -7.49
CA ILE A 73 -16.06 12.49 -6.66
C ILE A 73 -16.42 13.79 -7.35
N ASP A 74 -17.12 14.68 -6.64
CA ASP A 74 -17.39 16.04 -7.07
C ASP A 74 -16.64 17.04 -6.18
N PRO A 75 -15.53 17.60 -6.65
CA PRO A 75 -14.72 18.53 -5.86
C PRO A 75 -15.15 19.99 -5.99
N ARG A 76 -16.22 20.31 -6.70
CA ARG A 76 -16.62 21.72 -7.00
C ARG A 76 -16.90 22.53 -5.76
N SER A 77 -17.49 21.94 -4.73
CA SER A 77 -17.85 22.59 -3.47
C SER A 77 -16.71 22.56 -2.43
N CYS A 78 -15.51 22.13 -2.80
CA CYS A 78 -14.38 22.11 -1.88
C CYS A 78 -13.99 23.54 -1.47
N ALA A 79 -14.15 23.83 -0.17
CA ALA A 79 -13.80 25.12 0.44
C ALA A 79 -12.89 24.95 1.67
N GLY A 80 -12.80 23.74 2.24
CA GLY A 80 -11.96 23.44 3.39
C GLY A 80 -10.47 23.40 3.04
N HIS A 81 -9.63 23.80 3.99
CA HIS A 81 -8.16 23.72 3.90
C HIS A 81 -7.53 23.01 5.10
N SER A 82 -8.34 22.56 6.06
CA SER A 82 -7.91 21.87 7.28
C SER A 82 -8.58 20.51 7.40
N ILE A 83 -7.80 19.49 7.73
CA ILE A 83 -8.30 18.13 7.97
C ILE A 83 -8.55 17.96 9.47
N PRO A 84 -9.75 17.47 9.88
CA PRO A 84 -10.03 17.17 11.28
C PRO A 84 -8.98 16.22 11.89
N PRO A 85 -8.52 16.45 13.14
CA PRO A 85 -7.45 15.67 13.77
C PRO A 85 -7.71 14.18 13.80
N GLU A 86 -8.94 13.74 14.08
CA GLU A 86 -9.34 12.34 14.10
C GLU A 86 -9.23 11.66 12.74
N LEU A 87 -9.51 12.38 11.65
CA LEU A 87 -9.33 11.88 10.29
C LEU A 87 -7.84 11.90 9.89
N ALA A 88 -7.09 12.91 10.31
CA ALA A 88 -5.65 12.97 10.09
C ALA A 88 -4.94 11.78 10.76
N ALA A 89 -5.32 11.43 12.00
CA ALA A 89 -4.77 10.33 12.75
C ALA A 89 -5.18 8.94 12.24
N SER A 90 -6.24 8.83 11.43
CA SER A 90 -6.75 7.54 10.96
C SER A 90 -5.82 6.80 10.02
N MET A 91 -4.98 7.51 9.25
CA MET A 91 -4.06 6.94 8.29
C MET A 91 -2.90 7.87 7.92
N ARG A 92 -1.75 7.28 7.57
CA ARG A 92 -0.58 8.05 7.11
C ARG A 92 -0.84 8.83 5.83
N ALA A 93 -1.65 8.28 4.93
CA ALA A 93 -1.96 8.88 3.63
C ALA A 93 -2.72 10.22 3.73
N SER A 94 -3.23 10.60 4.92
CA SER A 94 -3.80 11.94 5.15
C SER A 94 -2.81 13.07 4.81
N SER A 95 -1.49 12.81 4.93
CA SER A 95 -0.45 13.76 4.53
C SER A 95 -0.46 14.12 3.04
N LEU A 96 -1.01 13.27 2.17
CA LEU A 96 -1.10 13.52 0.72
C LEU A 96 -2.01 14.70 0.37
N PHE A 97 -2.96 14.99 1.26
CA PHE A 97 -3.85 16.12 1.07
C PHE A 97 -3.16 17.47 1.20
N LEU A 98 -2.00 17.57 1.89
CA LEU A 98 -1.25 18.82 2.03
C LEU A 98 -0.90 19.44 0.68
N GLY A 99 -0.31 18.65 -0.24
CA GLY A 99 0.07 19.15 -1.57
C GLY A 99 -1.13 19.53 -2.42
N ALA A 100 -2.21 18.73 -2.39
CA ALA A 100 -3.42 18.99 -3.14
C ALA A 100 -4.16 20.25 -2.63
N LEU A 101 -4.29 20.42 -1.30
CA LEU A 101 -4.93 21.59 -0.68
C LEU A 101 -4.11 22.86 -0.90
N LEU A 102 -2.78 22.76 -0.73
CA LEU A 102 -1.90 23.90 -0.97
C LEU A 102 -2.00 24.40 -2.42
N ALA A 103 -2.05 23.47 -3.39
CA ALA A 103 -2.24 23.81 -4.81
C ALA A 103 -3.62 24.37 -5.13
N ARG A 104 -4.68 23.88 -4.45
CA ARG A 104 -6.06 24.30 -4.73
C ARG A 104 -6.47 25.54 -3.98
N GLN A 105 -6.14 25.63 -2.69
CA GLN A 105 -6.64 26.67 -1.76
C GLN A 105 -5.57 27.72 -1.41
N GLY A 106 -4.29 27.44 -1.71
CA GLY A 106 -3.18 28.27 -1.25
C GLY A 106 -2.86 28.07 0.24
N GLU A 107 -3.60 27.20 0.92
CA GLU A 107 -3.44 26.92 2.35
C GLU A 107 -3.79 25.45 2.65
N ALA A 108 -3.04 24.84 3.56
CA ALA A 108 -3.29 23.48 4.03
C ALA A 108 -2.91 23.36 5.50
N SER A 109 -3.74 22.69 6.30
CA SER A 109 -3.46 22.40 7.70
C SER A 109 -3.77 20.93 8.00
N LEU A 110 -2.84 20.27 8.70
CA LEU A 110 -2.94 18.86 9.06
C LEU A 110 -2.27 18.63 10.40
N SER A 111 -3.00 18.05 11.36
CA SER A 111 -2.37 17.45 12.54
C SER A 111 -1.48 16.28 12.13
N LEU A 112 -0.44 15.97 12.92
CA LEU A 112 0.51 14.91 12.57
C LEU A 112 -0.26 13.62 12.18
N PRO A 113 0.02 13.08 10.99
CA PRO A 113 -0.75 11.95 10.48
C PRO A 113 -0.48 10.70 11.31
N GLY A 114 -1.53 9.91 11.54
CA GLY A 114 -1.44 8.61 12.17
C GLY A 114 -0.48 7.69 11.45
N GLY A 115 0.04 6.69 12.12
CA GLY A 115 1.04 5.79 11.59
C GLY A 115 0.75 4.32 11.88
N CYS A 116 1.40 3.47 11.08
CA CYS A 116 1.61 2.07 11.39
C CYS A 116 2.91 1.97 12.22
N PRO A 117 3.04 1.08 13.21
CA PRO A 117 4.23 0.98 14.08
C PRO A 117 5.47 0.39 13.40
N ILE A 118 5.60 0.56 12.09
CA ILE A 118 6.69 0.00 11.26
C ILE A 118 7.96 0.86 11.20
N GLY A 119 7.97 2.03 11.83
CA GLY A 119 9.12 2.93 11.91
C GLY A 119 8.77 4.41 11.83
N ALA A 120 9.76 5.27 12.05
CA ALA A 120 9.64 6.70 11.85
C ALA A 120 9.34 7.01 10.38
N ARG A 121 8.35 7.86 10.15
CA ARG A 121 7.94 8.27 8.79
C ARG A 121 7.79 9.78 8.77
N PRO A 122 8.91 10.51 8.87
CA PRO A 122 8.89 11.97 8.91
C PRO A 122 8.26 12.55 7.65
N VAL A 123 7.75 13.78 7.75
CA VAL A 123 7.13 14.51 6.64
C VAL A 123 8.06 15.60 6.09
N ASP A 124 9.28 15.68 6.58
CA ASP A 124 10.29 16.68 6.24
C ASP A 124 10.56 16.79 4.73
N TYR A 125 10.59 15.67 3.99
CA TYR A 125 10.74 15.70 2.53
C TYR A 125 9.51 16.34 1.82
N HIS A 126 8.31 16.14 2.38
CA HIS A 126 7.10 16.83 1.88
C HIS A 126 7.23 18.34 2.09
N LEU A 127 7.63 18.74 3.30
CA LEU A 127 7.77 20.16 3.65
C LEU A 127 8.91 20.83 2.90
N LEU A 128 10.02 20.12 2.64
CA LEU A 128 11.08 20.58 1.75
C LEU A 128 10.54 20.92 0.36
N ALA A 129 9.73 20.03 -0.21
CA ALA A 129 9.14 20.27 -1.53
C ALA A 129 8.22 21.49 -1.54
N PHE A 130 7.39 21.68 -0.51
CA PHE A 130 6.50 22.85 -0.42
C PHE A 130 7.27 24.16 -0.26
N ARG A 131 8.32 24.18 0.59
CA ARG A 131 9.20 25.37 0.74
C ARG A 131 9.89 25.71 -0.58
N ALA A 132 10.36 24.71 -1.33
CA ALA A 132 10.97 24.93 -2.64
C ALA A 132 10.01 25.56 -3.65
N LEU A 133 8.72 25.22 -3.58
CA LEU A 133 7.65 25.82 -4.41
C LEU A 133 7.19 27.20 -3.92
N GLY A 134 7.79 27.73 -2.85
CA GLY A 134 7.51 29.06 -2.31
C GLY A 134 6.43 29.12 -1.21
N ALA A 135 6.10 27.97 -0.59
CA ALA A 135 5.19 27.96 0.54
C ALA A 135 5.89 28.28 1.87
N GLU A 136 5.23 29.07 2.72
CA GLU A 136 5.55 29.18 4.12
C GLU A 136 5.05 27.93 4.84
N VAL A 137 5.92 27.29 5.63
CA VAL A 137 5.60 26.07 6.36
C VAL A 137 5.96 26.26 7.82
N THR A 138 4.99 26.14 8.70
CA THR A 138 5.13 26.19 10.15
C THR A 138 4.65 24.88 10.79
N GLU A 139 5.31 24.47 11.84
CA GLU A 139 4.98 23.27 12.62
C GLU A 139 4.76 23.73 14.06
N MET A 140 3.53 23.65 14.54
CA MET A 140 3.13 24.11 15.89
C MET A 140 2.11 23.12 16.47
N ASP A 141 2.26 22.77 17.73
CA ASP A 141 1.31 21.92 18.49
C ASP A 141 0.88 20.65 17.73
N ASP A 142 1.86 19.91 17.20
CA ASP A 142 1.65 18.69 16.40
C ASP A 142 0.80 18.95 15.13
N THR A 143 0.73 20.18 14.65
CA THR A 143 0.02 20.56 13.44
C THR A 143 0.96 21.21 12.44
N ILE A 144 0.85 20.77 11.19
CA ILE A 144 1.57 21.32 10.04
C ILE A 144 0.65 22.34 9.37
N HIS A 145 1.13 23.57 9.22
CA HIS A 145 0.47 24.61 8.44
C HIS A 145 1.33 25.00 7.26
N CYS A 146 0.75 24.92 6.06
CA CYS A 146 1.38 25.33 4.81
C CYS A 146 0.56 26.45 4.18
N ARG A 147 1.20 27.55 3.76
CA ARG A 147 0.53 28.67 3.10
C ARG A 147 1.37 29.19 1.96
N ALA A 148 0.72 29.51 0.85
CA ALA A 148 1.34 30.17 -0.28
C ALA A 148 0.34 31.10 -0.95
N ARG A 149 0.70 32.37 -1.13
CA ARG A 149 -0.11 33.24 -1.99
C ARG A 149 -0.12 32.75 -3.44
N ARG A 150 0.99 32.15 -3.88
CA ARG A 150 1.20 31.60 -5.22
C ARG A 150 2.34 30.60 -5.16
N LEU A 151 2.11 29.41 -5.68
CA LEU A 151 3.17 28.44 -5.86
C LEU A 151 3.90 28.69 -7.18
N THR A 152 5.21 28.56 -7.17
CA THR A 152 6.07 28.78 -8.33
C THR A 152 6.91 27.52 -8.63
N GLY A 153 7.01 27.15 -9.89
CA GLY A 153 7.79 26.00 -10.31
C GLY A 153 9.26 26.12 -9.89
N ALA A 154 9.82 25.03 -9.43
CA ALA A 154 11.15 24.99 -8.83
C ALA A 154 11.89 23.68 -9.17
N LYS A 155 13.21 23.69 -8.96
CA LYS A 155 13.98 22.46 -8.87
C LYS A 155 13.94 21.94 -7.42
N ILE A 156 13.40 20.74 -7.23
CA ILE A 156 13.29 20.04 -5.95
C ILE A 156 14.23 18.83 -6.02
N THR A 157 15.21 18.75 -5.14
CA THR A 157 16.07 17.57 -5.00
C THR A 157 15.73 16.90 -3.67
N LEU A 158 15.05 15.75 -3.72
CA LEU A 158 14.76 14.96 -2.52
C LEU A 158 16.05 14.32 -2.00
N PRO A 159 16.26 14.24 -0.67
CA PRO A 159 17.45 13.58 -0.10
C PRO A 159 17.55 12.09 -0.46
N GLY A 160 16.42 11.45 -0.76
CA GLY A 160 16.31 10.08 -1.22
C GLY A 160 14.91 9.80 -1.80
N PRO A 161 14.71 8.66 -2.47
CA PRO A 161 13.41 8.31 -3.03
C PRO A 161 12.39 8.10 -1.91
N SER A 162 11.34 8.91 -1.93
CA SER A 162 10.18 8.81 -1.03
C SER A 162 8.91 8.89 -1.85
N VAL A 163 8.09 7.83 -1.78
CA VAL A 163 6.82 7.75 -2.52
C VAL A 163 5.92 8.92 -2.14
N GLY A 164 5.59 9.07 -0.85
CA GLY A 164 4.66 10.11 -0.40
C GLY A 164 5.17 11.53 -0.67
N ALA A 165 6.49 11.79 -0.53
CA ALA A 165 7.05 13.10 -0.84
C ALA A 165 7.02 13.40 -2.35
N THR A 166 7.28 12.42 -3.20
CA THR A 166 7.15 12.55 -4.65
C THR A 166 5.72 12.82 -5.06
N GLU A 167 4.74 12.08 -4.52
CA GLU A 167 3.31 12.30 -4.75
C GLU A 167 2.88 13.72 -4.34
N ASN A 168 3.22 14.15 -3.13
CA ASN A 168 2.89 15.47 -2.63
C ASN A 168 3.56 16.60 -3.44
N ALA A 169 4.83 16.42 -3.81
CA ALA A 169 5.53 17.37 -4.67
C ALA A 169 4.85 17.47 -6.05
N MET A 170 4.41 16.35 -6.64
CA MET A 170 3.67 16.35 -7.90
C MET A 170 2.32 17.07 -7.77
N LEU A 171 1.55 16.77 -6.70
CA LEU A 171 0.24 17.40 -6.44
C LEU A 171 0.37 18.91 -6.28
N ALA A 172 1.35 19.37 -5.50
CA ALA A 172 1.60 20.80 -5.33
C ALA A 172 2.11 21.46 -6.62
N ALA A 173 3.00 20.79 -7.36
CA ALA A 173 3.60 21.30 -8.59
C ALA A 173 2.58 21.49 -9.73
N VAL A 174 1.49 20.71 -9.76
CA VAL A 174 0.40 20.89 -10.74
C VAL A 174 -0.25 22.27 -10.58
N GLY A 175 -0.38 22.78 -9.34
CA GLY A 175 -0.90 24.12 -9.07
C GLY A 175 0.14 25.24 -9.20
N ALA A 176 1.43 24.92 -9.26
CA ALA A 176 2.52 25.90 -9.32
C ALA A 176 2.67 26.51 -10.72
N GLU A 177 2.90 27.82 -10.80
CA GLU A 177 3.16 28.45 -12.09
C GLU A 177 4.60 28.16 -12.60
N GLY A 178 4.71 27.71 -13.83
CA GLY A 178 6.00 27.39 -14.45
C GLY A 178 6.30 25.90 -14.46
N VAL A 179 7.58 25.55 -14.42
CA VAL A 179 8.06 24.16 -14.49
C VAL A 179 8.72 23.76 -13.19
N THR A 180 8.27 22.63 -12.64
CA THR A 180 8.89 21.99 -11.50
C THR A 180 9.64 20.73 -11.97
N VAL A 181 10.87 20.55 -11.48
CA VAL A 181 11.67 19.35 -11.69
C VAL A 181 11.94 18.71 -10.33
N ILE A 182 11.47 17.47 -10.14
CA ILE A 182 11.68 16.67 -8.93
C ILE A 182 12.79 15.66 -9.22
N GLU A 183 13.94 15.80 -8.56
CA GLU A 183 15.07 14.87 -8.63
C GLU A 183 15.07 13.92 -7.44
N ASN A 184 15.65 12.73 -7.59
CA ASN A 184 15.56 11.60 -6.67
C ASN A 184 14.10 11.21 -6.39
N ALA A 185 13.22 11.39 -7.38
CA ALA A 185 11.83 10.97 -7.29
C ALA A 185 11.72 9.45 -7.12
N ALA A 186 10.70 9.02 -6.41
CA ALA A 186 10.33 7.60 -6.33
C ALA A 186 9.87 7.09 -7.72
N CYS A 187 10.21 5.82 -8.01
CA CYS A 187 9.97 5.20 -9.32
C CYS A 187 8.82 4.19 -9.28
N GLU A 188 8.15 4.02 -8.15
CA GLU A 188 7.09 3.06 -7.94
C GLU A 188 5.97 3.21 -8.98
N PRO A 189 5.33 2.09 -9.39
CA PRO A 189 4.22 2.09 -10.35
C PRO A 189 3.07 3.03 -9.95
N GLU A 190 2.88 3.23 -8.66
CA GLU A 190 1.85 4.12 -8.08
C GLU A 190 2.12 5.59 -8.43
N ILE A 191 3.39 5.99 -8.58
CA ILE A 191 3.78 7.33 -9.07
C ILE A 191 3.40 7.49 -10.54
N VAL A 192 3.59 6.44 -11.34
CA VAL A 192 3.20 6.43 -12.76
C VAL A 192 1.68 6.52 -12.90
N ASP A 193 0.94 5.81 -12.04
CA ASP A 193 -0.52 5.82 -12.03
C ASP A 193 -1.08 7.19 -11.63
N LEU A 194 -0.53 7.82 -10.59
CA LEU A 194 -0.88 9.20 -10.21
C LEU A 194 -0.62 10.19 -11.37
N ALA A 195 0.54 10.08 -12.01
CA ALA A 195 0.87 10.92 -13.17
C ALA A 195 -0.09 10.67 -14.33
N GLY A 196 -0.49 9.42 -14.57
CA GLY A 196 -1.49 9.03 -15.56
C GLY A 196 -2.85 9.68 -15.32
N PHE A 197 -3.35 9.60 -14.09
CA PHE A 197 -4.60 10.26 -13.69
C PHE A 197 -4.51 11.79 -13.88
N LEU A 198 -3.47 12.42 -13.34
CA LEU A 198 -3.28 13.88 -13.49
C LEU A 198 -3.18 14.30 -14.95
N THR A 199 -2.52 13.50 -15.79
CA THR A 199 -2.43 13.75 -17.23
C THR A 199 -3.78 13.61 -17.93
N ALA A 200 -4.57 12.60 -17.54
CA ALA A 200 -5.95 12.45 -18.03
C ALA A 200 -6.84 13.65 -17.65
N CYS A 201 -6.54 14.30 -16.52
CA CYS A 201 -7.18 15.55 -16.09
C CYS A 201 -6.65 16.81 -16.79
N GLY A 202 -5.60 16.71 -17.62
CA GLY A 202 -5.03 17.81 -18.37
C GLY A 202 -3.68 18.35 -17.86
N ALA A 203 -3.08 17.72 -16.83
CA ALA A 203 -1.75 18.09 -16.39
C ALA A 203 -0.67 17.69 -17.40
N LYS A 204 0.46 18.40 -17.40
CA LYS A 204 1.62 18.11 -18.25
C LYS A 204 2.75 17.57 -17.38
N ILE A 205 2.89 16.25 -17.34
CA ILE A 205 3.86 15.52 -16.53
C ILE A 205 4.72 14.63 -17.43
N ALA A 206 6.01 14.57 -17.16
CA ALA A 206 6.96 13.70 -17.86
C ALA A 206 7.94 13.09 -16.88
N GLY A 207 8.46 11.89 -17.18
CA GLY A 207 9.48 11.22 -16.38
C GLY A 207 8.96 10.45 -15.16
N ALA A 208 7.65 10.35 -14.94
CA ALA A 208 7.10 9.48 -13.89
C ALA A 208 7.59 8.02 -14.08
N GLY A 209 7.96 7.37 -12.98
CA GLY A 209 8.60 6.04 -13.02
C GLY A 209 10.13 6.10 -13.22
N THR A 210 10.71 7.29 -13.23
CA THR A 210 12.16 7.51 -13.22
C THR A 210 12.56 8.38 -12.04
N GLY A 211 13.85 8.44 -11.72
CA GLY A 211 14.37 9.31 -10.65
C GLY A 211 14.19 10.82 -10.90
N ARG A 212 13.57 11.22 -12.02
CA ARG A 212 13.36 12.63 -12.38
C ARG A 212 11.97 12.85 -12.98
N VAL A 213 11.11 13.53 -12.24
CA VAL A 213 9.77 13.92 -12.69
C VAL A 213 9.72 15.40 -13.01
N THR A 214 9.14 15.75 -14.15
CA THR A 214 8.95 17.15 -14.58
C THR A 214 7.46 17.44 -14.68
N VAL A 215 7.01 18.51 -14.02
CA VAL A 215 5.62 18.98 -14.04
C VAL A 215 5.58 20.41 -14.57
N LYS A 216 4.81 20.65 -15.63
CA LYS A 216 4.45 22.00 -16.08
C LYS A 216 3.08 22.33 -15.50
N GLY A 217 3.09 23.09 -14.42
CA GLY A 217 1.89 23.43 -13.66
C GLY A 217 1.19 24.72 -14.09
N GLY A 218 0.25 25.19 -13.26
CA GLY A 218 -0.53 26.40 -13.49
C GLY A 218 -1.67 26.25 -14.51
N GLN A 219 -1.95 25.03 -15.00
CA GLN A 219 -3.09 24.77 -15.89
C GLN A 219 -4.30 24.30 -15.09
N PRO A 220 -5.53 24.78 -15.42
CA PRO A 220 -6.73 24.25 -14.79
C PRO A 220 -6.95 22.79 -15.21
N LEU A 221 -7.24 21.94 -14.22
CA LEU A 221 -7.57 20.53 -14.47
C LEU A 221 -9.08 20.33 -14.55
N THR A 222 -9.49 19.42 -15.44
CA THR A 222 -10.87 18.92 -15.52
C THR A 222 -10.92 17.50 -14.97
N GLY A 223 -12.08 17.10 -14.43
CA GLY A 223 -12.26 15.71 -13.98
C GLY A 223 -12.18 14.72 -15.13
N ALA A 224 -11.71 13.53 -14.83
CA ALA A 224 -11.58 12.45 -15.79
C ALA A 224 -12.23 11.15 -15.29
N THR A 225 -12.54 10.25 -16.20
CA THR A 225 -12.81 8.84 -15.89
C THR A 225 -11.48 8.09 -15.97
N TYR A 226 -11.12 7.40 -14.88
CA TYR A 226 -9.83 6.73 -14.75
C TYR A 226 -9.96 5.37 -14.07
N THR A 227 -9.14 4.42 -14.46
CA THR A 227 -9.11 3.08 -13.85
C THR A 227 -7.82 2.90 -13.07
N ILE A 228 -7.94 2.65 -11.77
CA ILE A 228 -6.81 2.41 -10.86
C ILE A 228 -6.09 1.12 -11.27
N LEU A 229 -4.76 1.15 -11.27
CA LEU A 229 -3.93 -0.01 -11.60
C LEU A 229 -4.18 -1.17 -10.59
N PRO A 230 -3.96 -2.44 -10.99
CA PRO A 230 -4.09 -3.59 -10.10
C PRO A 230 -3.08 -3.55 -8.95
N ASP A 231 -3.48 -4.05 -7.76
CA ASP A 231 -2.62 -4.08 -6.58
C ASP A 231 -1.57 -5.20 -6.68
N ARG A 232 -0.30 -4.80 -6.89
CA ARG A 232 0.84 -5.73 -6.94
C ARG A 232 1.13 -6.39 -5.59
N ILE A 233 0.71 -5.79 -4.47
CA ILE A 233 0.93 -6.34 -3.12
C ILE A 233 -0.17 -7.35 -2.79
N GLU A 234 -1.42 -7.10 -3.19
CA GLU A 234 -2.48 -8.11 -3.14
C GLU A 234 -2.12 -9.30 -4.04
N THR A 235 -1.63 -9.06 -5.26
CA THR A 235 -1.08 -10.10 -6.15
C THR A 235 -0.01 -10.94 -5.43
N ALA A 236 0.99 -10.29 -4.81
CA ALA A 236 2.03 -10.97 -4.05
C ALA A 236 1.46 -11.83 -2.91
N THR A 237 0.42 -11.37 -2.23
CA THR A 237 -0.22 -12.08 -1.12
C THR A 237 -0.83 -13.40 -1.58
N PHE A 238 -1.59 -13.42 -2.68
CA PHE A 238 -2.19 -14.65 -3.19
C PHE A 238 -1.16 -15.60 -3.81
N LEU A 239 -0.11 -15.06 -4.45
CA LEU A 239 1.01 -15.88 -4.93
C LEU A 239 1.72 -16.57 -3.76
N CYS A 240 1.99 -15.83 -2.67
CA CYS A 240 2.59 -16.38 -1.46
C CYS A 240 1.66 -17.36 -0.74
N ALA A 241 0.35 -17.16 -0.76
CA ALA A 241 -0.61 -18.12 -0.20
C ALA A 241 -0.55 -19.48 -0.95
N CYS A 242 -0.52 -19.44 -2.29
CA CYS A 242 -0.35 -20.64 -3.09
C CYS A 242 1.03 -21.29 -2.85
N ALA A 243 2.10 -20.50 -2.78
CA ALA A 243 3.42 -20.99 -2.46
C ALA A 243 3.48 -21.66 -1.07
N ALA A 244 2.79 -21.12 -0.08
CA ALA A 244 2.73 -21.63 1.28
C ALA A 244 1.94 -22.95 1.41
N CYS A 245 0.75 -23.00 0.80
CA CYS A 245 -0.18 -24.14 0.94
C CYS A 245 -0.02 -25.20 -0.17
N GLY A 246 0.53 -24.82 -1.33
CA GLY A 246 0.54 -25.63 -2.55
C GLY A 246 -0.76 -25.55 -3.34
N GLY A 247 -0.78 -26.19 -4.50
CA GLY A 247 -1.93 -26.20 -5.40
C GLY A 247 -1.75 -25.31 -6.62
N THR A 248 -2.85 -24.80 -7.18
CA THR A 248 -2.84 -23.97 -8.40
C THR A 248 -3.85 -22.84 -8.28
N LEU A 249 -3.39 -21.59 -8.43
CA LEU A 249 -4.22 -20.41 -8.45
C LEU A 249 -4.07 -19.64 -9.78
N THR A 250 -5.16 -19.09 -10.25
CA THR A 250 -5.18 -18.14 -11.36
C THR A 250 -5.57 -16.75 -10.84
N LEU A 251 -4.67 -15.79 -10.92
CA LEU A 251 -4.92 -14.39 -10.55
C LEU A 251 -5.28 -13.61 -11.81
N ARG A 252 -6.48 -13.04 -11.82
CA ARG A 252 -7.00 -12.23 -12.95
C ARG A 252 -6.93 -10.74 -12.64
N ARG A 253 -6.94 -9.92 -13.67
CA ARG A 253 -6.83 -8.46 -13.59
C ARG A 253 -5.57 -8.02 -12.83
N THR A 254 -4.48 -8.75 -12.98
CA THR A 254 -3.18 -8.41 -12.40
C THR A 254 -2.28 -7.75 -13.44
N ALA A 255 -1.10 -7.31 -13.01
CA ALA A 255 -0.07 -6.75 -13.88
C ALA A 255 1.25 -7.51 -13.64
N PRO A 256 1.53 -8.60 -14.36
CA PRO A 256 2.66 -9.49 -14.10
C PRO A 256 4.01 -8.77 -14.00
N ARG A 257 4.23 -7.75 -14.84
CA ARG A 257 5.46 -6.93 -14.82
C ARG A 257 5.69 -6.21 -13.49
N LEU A 258 4.61 -5.85 -12.77
CA LEU A 258 4.70 -5.17 -11.48
C LEU A 258 4.95 -6.14 -10.32
N ALA A 259 4.73 -7.44 -10.54
CA ALA A 259 4.96 -8.52 -9.59
C ALA A 259 6.31 -9.25 -9.82
N GLU A 260 7.13 -8.81 -10.77
CA GLU A 260 8.36 -9.51 -11.16
C GLU A 260 9.29 -9.86 -9.98
N PRO A 261 9.57 -8.99 -8.99
CA PRO A 261 10.42 -9.35 -7.87
C PRO A 261 9.90 -10.55 -7.06
N ILE A 262 8.57 -10.63 -6.86
CA ILE A 262 7.96 -11.76 -6.13
C ILE A 262 7.90 -13.03 -6.98
N LEU A 263 7.63 -12.89 -8.28
CA LEU A 263 7.65 -14.02 -9.23
C LEU A 263 9.02 -14.69 -9.25
N ASN A 264 10.10 -13.90 -9.29
CA ASN A 264 11.47 -14.39 -9.28
C ASN A 264 11.77 -15.17 -8.00
N SER A 265 11.47 -14.61 -6.82
CA SER A 265 11.70 -15.28 -5.54
C SER A 265 10.92 -16.58 -5.41
N LEU A 266 9.66 -16.62 -5.86
CA LEU A 266 8.85 -17.83 -5.80
C LEU A 266 9.23 -18.86 -6.86
N THR A 267 9.74 -18.43 -8.03
CA THR A 267 10.33 -19.35 -9.03
C THR A 267 11.54 -20.08 -8.44
N GLU A 268 12.43 -19.35 -7.76
CA GLU A 268 13.58 -19.94 -7.05
C GLU A 268 13.12 -20.91 -5.95
N SER A 269 11.96 -20.69 -5.36
CA SER A 269 11.36 -21.58 -4.36
C SER A 269 10.66 -22.82 -4.95
N GLY A 270 10.68 -23.01 -6.28
CA GLY A 270 10.10 -24.16 -6.94
C GLY A 270 8.66 -23.99 -7.41
N CYS A 271 8.10 -22.77 -7.36
CA CYS A 271 6.82 -22.49 -7.98
C CYS A 271 6.96 -22.33 -9.50
N ARG A 272 5.93 -22.75 -10.24
CA ARG A 272 5.83 -22.59 -11.69
C ARG A 272 4.79 -21.52 -12.04
N PHE A 273 5.07 -20.75 -13.07
CA PHE A 273 4.23 -19.64 -13.51
C PHE A 273 3.87 -19.74 -14.99
N SER A 274 2.66 -19.32 -15.32
CA SER A 274 2.23 -18.96 -16.68
C SER A 274 1.58 -17.58 -16.63
N CYS A 275 2.03 -16.65 -17.45
CA CYS A 275 1.58 -15.26 -17.44
C CYS A 275 1.04 -14.85 -18.80
N THR A 276 -0.05 -14.08 -18.80
CA THR A 276 -0.51 -13.28 -19.94
C THR A 276 -0.30 -11.79 -19.65
N HIS A 277 -0.96 -10.89 -20.37
CA HIS A 277 -0.83 -9.44 -20.11
C HIS A 277 -1.48 -9.04 -18.77
N ASP A 278 -2.51 -9.73 -18.31
CA ASP A 278 -3.32 -9.38 -17.13
C ASP A 278 -3.64 -10.58 -16.21
N THR A 279 -3.00 -11.72 -16.44
CA THR A 279 -3.26 -12.95 -15.67
C THR A 279 -1.95 -13.59 -15.26
N ILE A 280 -1.88 -14.08 -14.03
CA ILE A 280 -0.82 -14.94 -13.52
C ILE A 280 -1.44 -16.24 -13.03
N GLN A 281 -0.97 -17.37 -13.56
CA GLN A 281 -1.22 -18.67 -12.96
C GLN A 281 0.03 -19.12 -12.23
N ILE A 282 -0.13 -19.53 -10.97
CA ILE A 282 0.92 -20.13 -10.15
C ILE A 282 0.53 -21.57 -9.83
N SER A 283 1.50 -22.48 -9.84
CA SER A 283 1.35 -23.84 -9.32
C SER A 283 2.54 -24.27 -8.49
N ARG A 284 2.27 -25.04 -7.43
CA ARG A 284 3.26 -25.72 -6.61
C ARG A 284 2.76 -27.10 -6.18
N ASP A 285 3.43 -28.13 -6.66
CA ASP A 285 3.06 -29.55 -6.40
C ASP A 285 4.06 -30.26 -5.48
N GLY A 286 5.30 -29.75 -5.39
CA GLY A 286 6.40 -30.31 -4.59
C GLY A 286 6.68 -29.55 -3.29
N PRO A 287 7.75 -29.92 -2.57
CA PRO A 287 8.22 -29.14 -1.42
C PRO A 287 8.62 -27.72 -1.84
N LEU A 288 8.42 -26.77 -0.95
CA LEU A 288 8.92 -25.42 -1.15
C LEU A 288 10.39 -25.36 -0.73
N ILE A 289 11.25 -24.79 -1.56
CA ILE A 289 12.66 -24.58 -1.28
C ILE A 289 12.86 -23.13 -0.82
N ALA A 290 13.75 -22.89 0.14
CA ALA A 290 14.04 -21.54 0.59
C ALA A 290 14.58 -20.69 -0.57
N CYS A 291 13.96 -19.51 -0.79
CA CYS A 291 14.43 -18.57 -1.81
C CYS A 291 15.81 -18.01 -1.44
N ARG A 292 16.50 -17.38 -2.38
CA ARG A 292 17.73 -16.63 -2.09
C ARG A 292 17.44 -15.49 -1.10
N PRO A 293 18.47 -14.97 -0.40
CA PRO A 293 18.31 -13.82 0.48
C PRO A 293 17.63 -12.63 -0.21
N VAL A 294 16.66 -12.03 0.48
CA VAL A 294 15.84 -10.94 -0.04
C VAL A 294 16.16 -9.66 0.72
N ILE A 295 16.42 -8.58 -0.03
CA ILE A 295 16.68 -7.25 0.52
C ILE A 295 15.62 -6.30 -0.03
N SER A 296 14.86 -5.63 0.85
CA SER A 296 13.94 -4.58 0.42
C SER A 296 14.71 -3.39 -0.15
N LYS A 297 14.22 -2.82 -1.23
CA LYS A 297 14.80 -1.64 -1.88
C LYS A 297 13.69 -0.84 -2.57
N PRO A 298 13.89 0.48 -2.77
CA PRO A 298 13.02 1.26 -3.65
C PRO A 298 12.87 0.58 -5.02
N TYR A 299 11.70 0.78 -5.65
CA TYR A 299 11.42 0.20 -6.96
C TYR A 299 12.51 0.57 -8.00
N PRO A 300 12.98 -0.37 -8.85
CA PRO A 300 12.42 -1.70 -9.11
C PRO A 300 12.95 -2.83 -8.21
N GLY A 301 13.53 -2.51 -7.04
CA GLY A 301 13.94 -3.52 -6.06
C GLY A 301 12.74 -4.24 -5.42
N PHE A 302 13.05 -5.15 -4.49
CA PHE A 302 12.01 -5.92 -3.80
C PHE A 302 11.16 -5.00 -2.90
N PRO A 303 9.82 -4.98 -3.05
CA PRO A 303 8.97 -4.06 -2.30
C PRO A 303 8.84 -4.47 -0.83
N THR A 304 9.12 -3.53 0.09
CA THR A 304 8.97 -3.73 1.53
C THR A 304 7.58 -4.24 1.92
N ASP A 305 6.52 -3.85 1.20
CA ASP A 305 5.13 -4.27 1.48
C ASP A 305 4.86 -5.75 1.17
N ALA A 306 5.62 -6.38 0.26
CA ALA A 306 5.49 -7.81 -0.06
C ALA A 306 6.42 -8.70 0.80
N MET A 307 7.39 -8.12 1.50
CA MET A 307 8.33 -8.89 2.30
C MET A 307 7.66 -9.73 3.40
N PRO A 308 6.67 -9.22 4.18
CA PRO A 308 6.01 -10.01 5.21
C PRO A 308 5.32 -11.26 4.68
N VAL A 309 4.61 -11.17 3.56
CA VAL A 309 3.90 -12.32 2.99
C VAL A 309 4.85 -13.32 2.32
N LEU A 310 5.96 -12.85 1.71
CA LEU A 310 7.00 -13.75 1.21
C LEU A 310 7.67 -14.50 2.37
N LEU A 311 8.10 -13.81 3.43
CA LEU A 311 8.68 -14.43 4.61
C LEU A 311 7.72 -15.49 5.20
N ALA A 312 6.44 -15.16 5.35
CA ALA A 312 5.43 -16.10 5.85
C ALA A 312 5.28 -17.34 4.95
N SER A 313 5.41 -17.21 3.64
CA SER A 313 5.35 -18.34 2.73
C SER A 313 6.53 -19.32 2.90
N GLN A 314 7.68 -18.80 3.36
CA GLN A 314 8.93 -19.57 3.48
C GLN A 314 9.07 -20.29 4.83
N LEU A 315 8.12 -20.16 5.77
CA LEU A 315 8.23 -20.73 7.14
C LEU A 315 8.46 -22.24 7.18
N ARG A 316 8.04 -22.95 6.13
CA ARG A 316 8.21 -24.40 5.99
C ARG A 316 9.05 -24.79 4.78
N ALA A 317 9.72 -23.84 4.13
CA ALA A 317 10.58 -24.11 2.99
C ALA A 317 11.83 -24.92 3.40
N GLU A 318 12.24 -25.88 2.58
CA GLU A 318 13.48 -26.63 2.82
C GLU A 318 14.70 -25.72 2.66
N GLY A 319 15.53 -25.61 3.70
CA GLY A 319 16.73 -24.79 3.70
C GLY A 319 16.66 -23.57 4.62
N GLN A 320 17.45 -22.56 4.28
CA GLN A 320 17.58 -21.31 5.04
C GLN A 320 17.58 -20.12 4.07
N THR A 321 17.08 -18.98 4.52
CA THR A 321 17.10 -17.73 3.79
C THR A 321 17.10 -16.53 4.74
N ASP A 322 17.54 -15.37 4.26
CA ASP A 322 17.60 -14.14 5.02
C ASP A 322 16.70 -13.08 4.39
N PHE A 323 16.03 -12.30 5.24
CA PHE A 323 15.21 -11.16 4.85
C PHE A 323 15.77 -9.90 5.50
N THR A 324 16.27 -8.97 4.69
CA THR A 324 16.84 -7.70 5.18
C THR A 324 15.95 -6.55 4.76
N GLU A 325 15.50 -5.76 5.74
CA GLU A 325 14.69 -4.56 5.54
C GLU A 325 15.56 -3.32 5.56
N THR A 326 15.47 -2.49 4.51
CA THR A 326 16.27 -1.27 4.40
C THR A 326 15.44 0.02 4.30
N ILE A 327 14.10 -0.11 4.33
CA ILE A 327 13.17 1.00 4.17
C ILE A 327 12.57 1.44 5.51
N PHE A 328 12.19 0.47 6.39
CA PHE A 328 11.53 0.75 7.66
C PHE A 328 12.20 0.01 8.82
N GLU A 329 12.45 0.72 9.92
CA GLU A 329 13.21 0.22 11.08
C GLU A 329 12.49 -0.90 11.82
N ASN A 330 11.14 -0.88 11.86
CA ASN A 330 10.31 -1.80 12.64
C ASN A 330 9.43 -2.72 11.77
N ARG A 331 9.85 -3.00 10.53
CA ARG A 331 9.04 -3.81 9.61
C ARG A 331 8.77 -5.23 10.10
N PHE A 332 9.68 -5.81 10.86
CA PHE A 332 9.59 -7.19 11.35
C PHE A 332 8.85 -7.34 12.69
N GLY A 333 8.05 -6.38 13.15
CA GLY A 333 7.28 -6.46 14.39
C GLY A 333 6.44 -7.74 14.51
N TYR A 334 5.91 -8.25 13.39
CA TYR A 334 5.14 -9.50 13.31
C TYR A 334 5.99 -10.78 13.50
N ALA A 335 7.31 -10.72 13.41
CA ALA A 335 8.20 -11.90 13.54
C ALA A 335 8.05 -12.57 14.91
N ARG A 336 7.81 -11.80 15.97
CA ARG A 336 7.54 -12.35 17.31
C ARG A 336 6.26 -13.20 17.35
N GLU A 337 5.25 -12.82 16.58
CA GLU A 337 4.00 -13.57 16.48
C GLU A 337 4.19 -14.87 15.71
N LEU A 338 5.01 -14.86 14.64
CA LEU A 338 5.36 -16.08 13.90
C LEU A 338 6.07 -17.11 14.77
N LYS A 339 6.90 -16.69 15.74
CA LYS A 339 7.56 -17.63 16.69
C LYS A 339 6.56 -18.41 17.53
N LYS A 340 5.39 -17.84 17.83
CA LYS A 340 4.33 -18.53 18.59
C LYS A 340 3.79 -19.76 17.83
N LEU A 341 3.83 -19.71 16.49
CA LEU A 341 3.48 -20.86 15.63
C LEU A 341 4.57 -21.93 15.58
N GLY A 342 5.74 -21.72 16.19
CA GLY A 342 6.89 -22.61 16.10
C GLY A 342 7.84 -22.29 14.93
N ALA A 343 7.73 -21.13 14.31
CA ALA A 343 8.63 -20.70 13.25
C ALA A 343 10.08 -20.56 13.76
N GLN A 344 11.03 -21.14 13.03
CA GLN A 344 12.46 -21.11 13.34
C GLN A 344 13.09 -19.85 12.72
N LEU A 345 12.99 -18.73 13.41
CA LEU A 345 13.55 -17.46 12.95
C LEU A 345 14.26 -16.71 14.08
N ARG A 346 15.35 -16.02 13.72
CA ARG A 346 16.12 -15.11 14.55
C ARG A 346 16.14 -13.75 13.87
N GLN A 347 15.87 -12.70 14.61
CA GLN A 347 15.99 -11.33 14.12
C GLN A 347 17.24 -10.69 14.71
N ASP A 348 18.09 -10.16 13.84
CA ASP A 348 19.26 -9.35 14.17
C ASP A 348 19.09 -7.99 13.49
N GLU A 349 18.89 -6.94 14.27
CA GLU A 349 18.63 -5.58 13.76
C GLU A 349 17.54 -5.57 12.67
N ASN A 350 17.91 -5.28 11.43
CA ASN A 350 17.03 -5.18 10.28
C ASN A 350 16.99 -6.46 9.42
N THR A 351 17.54 -7.58 9.91
CA THR A 351 17.57 -8.86 9.19
C THR A 351 16.89 -9.95 9.99
N VAL A 352 16.03 -10.72 9.32
CA VAL A 352 15.46 -11.96 9.85
C VAL A 352 16.12 -13.14 9.14
N HIS A 353 16.81 -13.99 9.93
CA HIS A 353 17.34 -15.28 9.51
C HIS A 353 16.25 -16.32 9.71
N LEU A 354 15.84 -16.97 8.63
CA LEU A 354 14.77 -17.97 8.64
C LEU A 354 15.34 -19.34 8.23
N ARG A 355 15.01 -20.35 9.04
CA ARG A 355 15.15 -21.76 8.68
C ARG A 355 13.75 -22.39 8.63
N GLY A 356 13.47 -23.16 7.58
CA GLY A 356 12.19 -23.83 7.45
C GLY A 356 11.91 -24.78 8.61
N ALA A 357 10.75 -24.63 9.23
CA ALA A 357 10.28 -25.49 10.31
C ALA A 357 9.60 -26.74 9.72
N PRO A 358 9.81 -27.93 10.29
CA PRO A 358 9.15 -29.16 9.81
C PRO A 358 7.63 -29.07 9.99
N GLN A 359 7.18 -28.38 11.03
CA GLN A 359 5.76 -28.23 11.37
C GLN A 359 5.52 -26.92 12.11
N LEU A 360 4.35 -26.31 11.87
CA LEU A 360 3.83 -25.16 12.60
C LEU A 360 2.57 -25.56 13.35
N TYR A 361 2.29 -24.90 14.47
CA TYR A 361 1.18 -25.20 15.37
C TYR A 361 0.30 -23.98 15.55
N ALA A 362 -0.99 -24.20 15.80
CA ALA A 362 -1.95 -23.15 16.06
C ALA A 362 -1.59 -22.29 17.27
N ALA A 363 -1.85 -20.99 17.19
CA ALA A 363 -1.58 -20.04 18.26
C ALA A 363 -2.56 -18.87 18.26
N GLN A 364 -2.55 -18.09 19.35
CA GLN A 364 -3.18 -16.78 19.40
C GLN A 364 -2.18 -15.71 18.92
N LEU A 365 -2.56 -14.96 17.89
CA LEU A 365 -1.72 -14.01 17.19
C LEU A 365 -2.35 -12.62 17.18
N PHE A 366 -1.53 -11.59 17.16
CA PHE A 366 -1.96 -10.20 17.16
C PHE A 366 -1.40 -9.45 15.95
N ALA A 367 -2.29 -9.05 15.05
CA ALA A 367 -1.94 -8.16 13.93
C ALA A 367 -1.83 -6.72 14.46
N GLU A 368 -0.66 -6.12 14.32
CA GLU A 368 -0.39 -4.74 14.73
C GLU A 368 -0.28 -3.80 13.52
N ASP A 369 -0.07 -4.36 12.34
CA ASP A 369 -0.01 -3.64 11.07
C ASP A 369 -0.67 -4.46 9.94
N LEU A 370 -0.94 -3.77 8.83
CA LEU A 370 -1.62 -4.33 7.67
C LEU A 370 -0.90 -5.53 7.06
N ARG A 371 0.39 -5.38 6.76
CA ARG A 371 1.16 -6.39 5.99
C ARG A 371 1.63 -7.54 6.88
N GLY A 372 1.99 -7.21 8.12
CA GLY A 372 2.23 -8.21 9.16
C GLY A 372 0.98 -9.04 9.42
N GLY A 373 -0.20 -8.41 9.50
CA GLY A 373 -1.47 -9.12 9.66
C GLY A 373 -1.74 -10.13 8.55
N ALA A 374 -1.54 -9.74 7.27
CA ALA A 374 -1.67 -10.66 6.14
C ALA A 374 -0.64 -11.82 6.23
N ALA A 375 0.59 -11.53 6.63
CA ALA A 375 1.62 -12.56 6.85
C ALA A 375 1.21 -13.57 7.93
N LEU A 376 0.58 -13.10 9.04
CA LEU A 376 0.06 -13.98 10.09
C LEU A 376 -1.05 -14.90 9.57
N VAL A 377 -1.93 -14.41 8.66
CA VAL A 377 -2.95 -15.23 8.02
C VAL A 377 -2.29 -16.36 7.21
N LEU A 378 -1.33 -16.03 6.34
CA LEU A 378 -0.61 -17.01 5.53
C LEU A 378 0.18 -18.02 6.37
N ALA A 379 0.75 -17.58 7.47
CA ALA A 379 1.45 -18.46 8.42
C ALA A 379 0.49 -19.43 9.11
N ALA A 380 -0.65 -18.92 9.60
CA ALA A 380 -1.68 -19.72 10.26
C ALA A 380 -2.31 -20.78 9.31
N MET A 381 -2.44 -20.46 8.01
CA MET A 381 -2.92 -21.41 6.99
C MET A 381 -2.00 -22.64 6.83
N GLN A 382 -0.76 -22.60 7.34
CA GLN A 382 0.21 -23.71 7.29
C GLN A 382 0.26 -24.48 8.62
N ALA A 383 -0.33 -23.96 9.70
CA ALA A 383 -0.22 -24.47 11.06
C ALA A 383 -1.26 -25.56 11.36
N GLU A 384 -0.86 -26.61 12.07
CA GLU A 384 -1.78 -27.63 12.56
C GLU A 384 -2.67 -27.08 13.66
N GLY A 385 -3.98 -27.33 13.58
CA GLY A 385 -5.02 -26.83 14.47
C GLY A 385 -5.68 -25.54 13.94
N GLU A 386 -6.29 -24.78 14.84
CA GLU A 386 -7.00 -23.52 14.55
C GLU A 386 -6.36 -22.36 15.30
N SER A 387 -5.76 -21.43 14.58
CA SER A 387 -5.18 -20.20 15.11
C SER A 387 -6.23 -19.10 15.20
N THR A 388 -6.08 -18.21 16.20
CA THR A 388 -6.92 -17.01 16.37
C THR A 388 -6.08 -15.78 16.11
N ILE A 389 -6.47 -14.94 15.17
CA ILE A 389 -5.77 -13.69 14.82
C ILE A 389 -6.64 -12.50 15.26
N PHE A 390 -6.14 -11.72 16.19
CA PHE A 390 -6.74 -10.47 16.63
C PHE A 390 -6.21 -9.28 15.81
N GLY A 391 -6.90 -8.13 15.88
CA GLY A 391 -6.47 -6.93 15.13
C GLY A 391 -6.87 -6.94 13.65
N VAL A 392 -7.94 -7.65 13.29
CA VAL A 392 -8.45 -7.78 11.90
C VAL A 392 -8.61 -6.45 11.19
N LYS A 393 -8.99 -5.39 11.90
CA LYS A 393 -9.12 -4.02 11.36
C LYS A 393 -7.85 -3.50 10.69
N HIS A 394 -6.66 -3.97 11.12
CA HIS A 394 -5.41 -3.60 10.43
C HIS A 394 -5.34 -4.22 9.03
N ILE A 395 -5.88 -5.43 8.85
CA ILE A 395 -5.91 -6.12 7.55
C ILE A 395 -6.92 -5.44 6.61
N GLU A 396 -8.10 -5.07 7.12
CA GLU A 396 -9.18 -4.39 6.38
C GLU A 396 -8.79 -3.00 5.86
N ARG A 397 -7.69 -2.42 6.34
CA ARG A 397 -7.15 -1.17 5.83
C ARG A 397 -6.61 -1.27 4.41
N GLY A 398 -6.29 -2.46 3.92
CA GLY A 398 -5.64 -2.60 2.62
C GLY A 398 -5.98 -3.85 1.83
N TYR A 399 -6.85 -4.71 2.35
CA TYR A 399 -7.36 -5.84 1.60
C TYR A 399 -8.88 -5.76 1.54
N ASP A 400 -9.39 -5.77 0.32
CA ASP A 400 -10.81 -5.93 0.04
C ASP A 400 -11.13 -7.43 0.11
N THR A 401 -12.02 -7.80 1.04
CA THR A 401 -12.55 -9.18 1.14
C THR A 401 -11.50 -10.30 1.18
N LEU A 402 -10.33 -10.10 1.83
CA LEU A 402 -9.26 -11.12 1.92
C LEU A 402 -9.79 -12.48 2.38
N GLU A 403 -10.67 -12.50 3.40
CA GLU A 403 -11.29 -13.71 3.92
C GLU A 403 -12.08 -14.43 2.83
N ALA A 404 -13.02 -13.74 2.19
CA ALA A 404 -13.88 -14.34 1.15
C ALA A 404 -13.06 -14.81 -0.07
N ALA A 405 -12.05 -14.05 -0.48
CA ALA A 405 -11.18 -14.41 -1.59
C ALA A 405 -10.33 -15.66 -1.28
N LEU A 406 -9.78 -15.78 -0.07
CA LEU A 406 -9.05 -16.98 0.35
C LEU A 406 -10.00 -18.18 0.49
N GLN A 407 -11.21 -18.00 1.06
CA GLN A 407 -12.21 -19.06 1.14
C GLN A 407 -12.64 -19.58 -0.25
N SER A 408 -12.80 -18.69 -1.24
CA SER A 408 -13.20 -19.07 -2.60
C SER A 408 -12.22 -20.00 -3.28
N VAL A 409 -10.97 -20.01 -2.84
CA VAL A 409 -9.90 -20.90 -3.36
C VAL A 409 -9.56 -22.05 -2.41
N GLY A 410 -10.39 -22.30 -1.40
CA GLY A 410 -10.33 -23.48 -0.52
C GLY A 410 -9.62 -23.26 0.81
N ALA A 411 -9.17 -22.06 1.14
CA ALA A 411 -8.62 -21.80 2.47
C ALA A 411 -9.70 -21.88 3.57
N ARG A 412 -9.27 -22.24 4.78
CA ARG A 412 -10.15 -22.48 5.94
C ARG A 412 -9.96 -21.36 6.96
N LEU A 413 -10.76 -20.32 6.86
CA LEU A 413 -10.73 -19.19 7.78
C LEU A 413 -12.13 -18.56 7.90
N LYS A 414 -12.42 -17.92 9.05
CA LYS A 414 -13.68 -17.18 9.27
C LYS A 414 -13.53 -16.12 10.35
N THR A 415 -14.17 -14.99 10.15
CA THR A 415 -14.29 -13.96 11.18
C THR A 415 -15.32 -14.34 12.22
N VAL A 416 -15.01 -14.13 13.50
CA VAL A 416 -15.88 -14.37 14.65
C VAL A 416 -15.83 -13.21 15.63
N GLU A 417 -16.88 -13.03 16.41
CA GLU A 417 -16.88 -12.10 17.54
C GLU A 417 -16.48 -12.83 18.83
N ILE A 418 -15.32 -12.47 19.38
CA ILE A 418 -14.85 -12.99 20.66
C ILE A 418 -15.27 -12.03 21.79
N PRO A 419 -15.92 -12.50 22.85
CA PRO A 419 -16.25 -11.67 24.01
C PRO A 419 -14.97 -11.03 24.57
N LYS A 420 -15.00 -9.71 24.89
CA LYS A 420 -13.94 -9.14 25.73
C LYS A 420 -13.98 -9.84 27.07
N LYS A 421 -12.93 -10.55 27.46
CA LYS A 421 -12.77 -10.93 28.87
C LYS A 421 -12.71 -9.62 29.66
N MET A 422 -13.71 -9.43 30.53
CA MET A 422 -13.70 -8.36 31.53
C MET A 422 -12.49 -8.51 32.47
#